data_129e67e39ad93527c3500027e37105a8
#
_entry.id   129e67e39ad93527c3500027e37105a8
#
_cell.length_a   1.000
_cell.length_b   1.000
_cell.length_c   1.000
_cell.angle_alpha   90.00
_cell.angle_beta   90.00
_cell.angle_gamma   90.00
#
_symmetry.space_group_name_H-M   'P 1'
#
loop_
_entity.id
_entity.type
_entity.pdbx_description
1 polymer ?
#
loop_
_entity_poly.entity_id
_entity_poly.type
_entity_poly.pdbx_seq_one_letter_code
_entity_poly.pdbx_strand_id
1 'polypeptide(L)'
;MTESADEQTPLRVADRPSTSVTRLIARPAEELWAIVSDIEFPARHSREFLGAEWLDGAEGPAVGARFLGRNRNEHFGEWETTSTIVEFEPPHRLTWAVGDPEMPGSWWGFTLEEGPDGTAVTQTYRIGLGRSGLTVAIERKPDREHDIIAGRFADRRVDMERNLAALDPAAD
;
A
#
# COMPACT_ATOMS: atom_id res chain seq x y z
N MET A 1 10.38 5.34 40.67
CA MET A 1 9.85 4.44 39.60
C MET A 1 9.98 5.17 38.28
N THR A 2 11.05 4.90 37.56
CA THR A 2 11.34 5.45 36.22
C THR A 2 10.56 4.63 35.24
N GLU A 3 9.54 5.25 34.60
CA GLU A 3 8.94 4.71 33.39
C GLU A 3 10.03 4.56 32.33
N SER A 4 10.27 3.31 31.96
CA SER A 4 11.07 3.01 30.76
C SER A 4 10.31 3.58 29.56
N ALA A 5 10.81 4.66 28.99
CA ALA A 5 10.45 5.06 27.64
C ALA A 5 10.76 3.85 26.76
N ASP A 6 9.73 3.30 26.12
CA ASP A 6 9.84 2.25 25.11
C ASP A 6 10.68 2.85 23.98
N GLU A 7 11.96 2.53 23.96
CA GLU A 7 12.94 3.03 23.00
C GLU A 7 12.63 2.33 21.67
N GLN A 8 11.66 2.88 20.94
CA GLN A 8 11.27 2.37 19.61
C GLN A 8 12.48 2.37 18.72
N THR A 9 12.86 1.18 18.26
CA THR A 9 13.95 1.00 17.29
C THR A 9 13.74 1.93 16.09
N PRO A 10 14.75 2.76 15.74
CA PRO A 10 14.61 3.69 14.62
C PRO A 10 14.28 2.98 13.31
N LEU A 11 13.30 3.51 12.57
CA LEU A 11 12.93 3.00 11.26
C LEU A 11 14.06 3.24 10.26
N ARG A 12 14.43 2.22 9.50
CA ARG A 12 15.44 2.28 8.45
C ARG A 12 14.96 1.54 7.20
N VAL A 13 15.29 2.06 6.02
CA VAL A 13 15.00 1.38 4.73
C VAL A 13 15.63 0.00 4.67
N ALA A 14 16.85 -0.15 5.21
CA ALA A 14 17.57 -1.43 5.25
C ALA A 14 16.76 -2.56 5.92
N ASP A 15 15.91 -2.23 6.89
CA ASP A 15 15.08 -3.19 7.61
C ASP A 15 13.75 -3.49 6.90
N ARG A 16 13.48 -2.84 5.76
CA ARG A 16 12.25 -2.98 4.97
C ARG A 16 10.99 -2.86 5.83
N PRO A 17 10.83 -1.79 6.60
CA PRO A 17 9.70 -1.65 7.52
C PRO A 17 8.38 -1.56 6.77
N SER A 18 7.30 -1.93 7.46
CA SER A 18 5.95 -1.90 6.92
C SER A 18 4.97 -1.22 7.87
N THR A 19 3.87 -0.77 7.31
CA THR A 19 2.69 -0.32 8.07
C THR A 19 1.44 -0.90 7.44
N SER A 20 0.40 -1.09 8.23
CA SER A 20 -0.88 -1.63 7.75
C SER A 20 -2.05 -1.04 8.51
N VAL A 21 -3.22 -1.13 7.91
CA VAL A 21 -4.51 -0.84 8.54
C VAL A 21 -5.42 -2.03 8.31
N THR A 22 -6.14 -2.44 9.35
CA THR A 22 -7.14 -3.52 9.29
C THR A 22 -8.50 -2.99 9.69
N ARG A 23 -9.54 -3.41 8.95
CA ARG A 23 -10.93 -3.11 9.29
C ARG A 23 -11.77 -4.38 9.14
N LEU A 24 -12.60 -4.67 10.14
CA LEU A 24 -13.64 -5.70 10.04
C LEU A 24 -14.85 -5.11 9.30
N ILE A 25 -15.27 -5.76 8.23
CA ILE A 25 -16.35 -5.31 7.37
C ILE A 25 -17.40 -6.42 7.30
N ALA A 26 -18.66 -6.10 7.59
CA ALA A 26 -19.78 -7.05 7.63
C ALA A 26 -20.23 -7.46 6.21
N ARG A 27 -19.29 -7.99 5.41
CA ARG A 27 -19.51 -8.49 4.04
C ARG A 27 -18.66 -9.72 3.77
N PRO A 28 -19.11 -10.63 2.87
CA PRO A 28 -18.31 -11.78 2.46
C PRO A 28 -17.00 -11.37 1.76
N ALA A 29 -15.95 -12.20 1.90
CA ALA A 29 -14.66 -11.95 1.28
C ALA A 29 -14.74 -11.82 -0.25
N GLU A 30 -15.56 -12.63 -0.93
CA GLU A 30 -15.72 -12.59 -2.39
C GLU A 30 -16.25 -11.24 -2.91
N GLU A 31 -17.21 -10.65 -2.18
CA GLU A 31 -17.74 -9.33 -2.56
C GLU A 31 -16.69 -8.23 -2.41
N LEU A 32 -15.93 -8.26 -1.31
CA LEU A 32 -14.86 -7.31 -1.04
C LEU A 32 -13.69 -7.51 -2.00
N TRP A 33 -13.40 -8.77 -2.36
CA TRP A 33 -12.36 -9.11 -3.32
C TRP A 33 -12.62 -8.49 -4.69
N ALA A 34 -13.84 -8.54 -5.18
CA ALA A 34 -14.20 -7.92 -6.45
C ALA A 34 -13.90 -6.41 -6.49
N ILE A 35 -13.91 -5.75 -5.33
CA ILE A 35 -13.59 -4.32 -5.20
C ILE A 35 -12.07 -4.10 -5.07
N VAL A 36 -11.41 -4.78 -4.13
CA VAL A 36 -9.99 -4.53 -3.85
C VAL A 36 -9.05 -5.06 -4.92
N SER A 37 -9.49 -6.00 -5.76
CA SER A 37 -8.74 -6.51 -6.90
C SER A 37 -8.80 -5.59 -8.14
N ASP A 38 -9.66 -4.57 -8.14
CA ASP A 38 -9.64 -3.49 -9.11
C ASP A 38 -8.46 -2.54 -8.80
N ILE A 39 -7.48 -2.49 -9.71
CA ILE A 39 -6.29 -1.64 -9.53
C ILE A 39 -6.59 -0.14 -9.44
N GLU A 40 -7.77 0.30 -9.90
CA GLU A 40 -8.21 1.68 -9.81
C GLU A 40 -8.94 1.98 -8.48
N PHE A 41 -9.30 0.96 -7.69
CA PHE A 41 -10.02 1.17 -6.44
C PHE A 41 -9.31 2.15 -5.49
N PRO A 42 -7.99 2.03 -5.20
CA PRO A 42 -7.32 2.97 -4.31
C PRO A 42 -7.30 4.41 -4.81
N ALA A 43 -7.34 4.63 -6.14
CA ALA A 43 -7.32 5.97 -6.72
C ALA A 43 -8.57 6.79 -6.38
N ARG A 44 -9.69 6.14 -6.13
CA ARG A 44 -10.97 6.80 -5.80
C ARG A 44 -10.93 7.47 -4.42
N HIS A 45 -9.99 7.08 -3.55
CA HIS A 45 -9.94 7.49 -2.14
C HIS A 45 -8.57 8.03 -1.72
N SER A 46 -7.52 7.80 -2.50
CA SER A 46 -6.17 8.29 -2.26
C SER A 46 -6.04 9.78 -2.65
N ARG A 47 -5.19 10.48 -1.93
CA ARG A 47 -4.81 11.86 -2.28
C ARG A 47 -3.66 11.92 -3.29
N GLU A 48 -2.83 10.90 -3.32
CA GLU A 48 -1.62 10.84 -4.15
C GLU A 48 -1.83 9.97 -5.40
N PHE A 49 -2.47 8.82 -5.27
CA PHE A 49 -2.70 7.90 -6.39
C PHE A 49 -3.92 8.33 -7.21
N LEU A 50 -3.72 8.64 -8.48
CA LEU A 50 -4.74 9.23 -9.36
C LEU A 50 -5.45 8.22 -10.26
N GLY A 51 -4.86 7.06 -10.49
CA GLY A 51 -5.41 6.03 -11.36
C GLY A 51 -4.37 5.03 -11.81
N ALA A 52 -4.85 3.96 -12.44
CA ALA A 52 -4.02 2.91 -12.99
C ALA A 52 -4.57 2.39 -14.32
N GLU A 53 -3.71 1.81 -15.13
CA GLU A 53 -4.08 1.11 -16.36
C GLU A 53 -3.21 -0.14 -16.56
N TRP A 54 -3.82 -1.21 -17.05
CA TRP A 54 -3.09 -2.44 -17.37
C TRP A 54 -2.13 -2.24 -18.53
N LEU A 55 -0.98 -2.90 -18.44
CA LEU A 55 0.06 -2.91 -19.48
C LEU A 55 0.12 -4.28 -20.16
N ASP A 56 0.83 -4.32 -21.29
CA ASP A 56 1.20 -5.55 -22.01
C ASP A 56 0.00 -6.45 -22.40
N GLY A 57 -1.18 -5.83 -22.58
CA GLY A 57 -2.40 -6.56 -22.95
C GLY A 57 -3.07 -7.31 -21.78
N ALA A 58 -2.67 -7.07 -20.54
CA ALA A 58 -3.38 -7.61 -19.39
C ALA A 58 -4.77 -6.96 -19.29
N GLU A 59 -5.78 -7.78 -18.94
CA GLU A 59 -7.17 -7.33 -18.74
C GLU A 59 -7.62 -7.44 -17.28
N GLY A 60 -6.76 -7.92 -16.40
CA GLY A 60 -7.05 -8.10 -14.99
C GLY A 60 -5.84 -8.62 -14.19
N PRO A 61 -6.01 -8.78 -12.86
CA PRO A 61 -4.93 -9.20 -11.99
C PRO A 61 -4.59 -10.68 -12.18
N ALA A 62 -3.28 -10.93 -12.36
CA ALA A 62 -2.67 -12.25 -12.34
C ALA A 62 -1.21 -12.08 -11.94
N VAL A 63 -0.57 -13.10 -11.40
CA VAL A 63 0.88 -13.05 -11.10
C VAL A 63 1.64 -12.73 -12.39
N GLY A 64 2.50 -11.70 -12.33
CA GLY A 64 3.26 -11.20 -13.47
C GLY A 64 2.55 -10.11 -14.30
N ALA A 65 1.24 -9.90 -14.12
CA ALA A 65 0.53 -8.80 -14.77
C ALA A 65 1.08 -7.45 -14.28
N ARG A 66 1.24 -6.51 -15.21
CA ARG A 66 1.81 -5.19 -14.96
C ARG A 66 0.77 -4.10 -15.16
N PHE A 67 0.89 -3.03 -14.39
CA PHE A 67 0.08 -1.83 -14.57
C PHE A 67 0.89 -0.56 -14.36
N LEU A 68 0.47 0.50 -15.04
CA LEU A 68 0.98 1.85 -14.85
C LEU A 68 0.12 2.55 -13.81
N GLY A 69 0.73 3.09 -12.76
CA GLY A 69 0.07 3.94 -11.76
C GLY A 69 0.46 5.39 -11.97
N ARG A 70 -0.52 6.28 -11.96
CA ARG A 70 -0.32 7.74 -12.01
C ARG A 70 -0.46 8.32 -10.62
N ASN A 71 0.47 9.18 -10.26
CA ASN A 71 0.56 9.77 -8.91
C ASN A 71 0.81 11.29 -9.00
N ARG A 72 0.46 11.99 -7.92
CA ARG A 72 0.75 13.43 -7.76
C ARG A 72 0.88 13.80 -6.29
N ASN A 73 1.87 14.62 -5.96
CA ASN A 73 1.91 15.33 -4.69
C ASN A 73 2.58 16.72 -4.83
N GLU A 74 2.54 17.50 -3.76
CA GLU A 74 3.06 18.88 -3.76
C GLU A 74 4.59 18.96 -3.89
N HIS A 75 5.32 17.89 -3.52
CA HIS A 75 6.78 17.89 -3.50
C HIS A 75 7.40 17.47 -4.83
N PHE A 76 6.76 16.54 -5.55
CA PHE A 76 7.30 15.93 -6.77
C PHE A 76 6.49 16.25 -8.03
N GLY A 77 5.31 16.91 -7.89
CA GLY A 77 4.38 17.09 -8.99
C GLY A 77 3.75 15.75 -9.39
N GLU A 78 3.62 15.50 -10.68
CA GLU A 78 3.07 14.27 -11.24
C GLU A 78 4.19 13.30 -11.63
N TRP A 79 3.97 12.01 -11.35
CA TRP A 79 4.87 10.94 -11.80
C TRP A 79 4.11 9.63 -12.02
N GLU A 80 4.74 8.75 -12.76
CA GLU A 80 4.22 7.42 -13.04
C GLU A 80 5.10 6.34 -12.42
N THR A 81 4.47 5.22 -12.06
CA THR A 81 5.15 4.03 -11.56
C THR A 81 4.63 2.81 -12.29
N THR A 82 5.51 1.90 -12.68
CA THR A 82 5.11 0.58 -13.12
C THR A 82 5.09 -0.37 -11.93
N SER A 83 4.02 -1.14 -11.80
CA SER A 83 3.84 -2.15 -10.77
C SER A 83 3.62 -3.52 -11.38
N THR A 84 4.06 -4.56 -10.68
CA THR A 84 3.89 -5.95 -11.09
C THR A 84 3.17 -6.71 -9.99
N ILE A 85 2.11 -7.45 -10.33
CA ILE A 85 1.44 -8.36 -9.38
C ILE A 85 2.40 -9.50 -9.06
N VAL A 86 2.72 -9.68 -7.79
CA VAL A 86 3.66 -10.71 -7.30
C VAL A 86 2.98 -11.81 -6.49
N GLU A 87 1.80 -11.53 -5.93
CA GLU A 87 0.93 -12.52 -5.29
C GLU A 87 -0.52 -12.29 -5.71
N PHE A 88 -1.22 -13.35 -6.05
CA PHE A 88 -2.63 -13.32 -6.43
C PHE A 88 -3.32 -14.62 -6.02
N GLU A 89 -4.01 -14.60 -4.90
CA GLU A 89 -4.71 -15.72 -4.28
C GLU A 89 -6.17 -15.32 -3.96
N PRO A 90 -7.08 -15.34 -4.95
CA PRO A 90 -8.48 -14.99 -4.72
C PRO A 90 -9.18 -15.97 -3.74
N PRO A 91 -10.02 -15.49 -2.83
CA PRO A 91 -10.32 -14.09 -2.51
C PRO A 91 -9.50 -13.58 -1.32
N HIS A 92 -8.27 -14.05 -1.09
CA HIS A 92 -7.53 -13.88 0.16
C HIS A 92 -6.37 -12.90 0.10
N ARG A 93 -5.60 -12.90 -1.00
CA ARG A 93 -4.36 -12.11 -1.06
C ARG A 93 -4.06 -11.55 -2.44
N LEU A 94 -3.72 -10.26 -2.46
CA LEU A 94 -3.22 -9.54 -3.63
C LEU A 94 -2.03 -8.68 -3.17
N THR A 95 -0.87 -8.86 -3.81
CA THR A 95 0.31 -8.03 -3.56
C THR A 95 0.93 -7.60 -4.89
N TRP A 96 1.34 -6.35 -4.97
CA TRP A 96 2.12 -5.84 -6.10
C TRP A 96 3.39 -5.14 -5.64
N ALA A 97 4.43 -5.28 -6.46
CA ALA A 97 5.72 -4.64 -6.31
C ALA A 97 5.77 -3.38 -7.19
N VAL A 98 6.22 -2.26 -6.64
CA VAL A 98 6.35 -0.98 -7.35
C VAL A 98 7.79 -0.81 -7.84
N GLY A 99 7.95 -0.61 -9.13
CA GLY A 99 9.25 -0.55 -9.81
C GLY A 99 9.72 -1.93 -10.27
N ASP A 100 11.02 -2.17 -10.18
CA ASP A 100 11.60 -3.48 -10.50
C ASP A 100 11.11 -4.54 -9.50
N PRO A 101 10.42 -5.62 -9.93
CA PRO A 101 9.90 -6.63 -9.03
C PRO A 101 10.99 -7.42 -8.28
N GLU A 102 12.23 -7.44 -8.77
CA GLU A 102 13.36 -8.07 -8.08
C GLU A 102 13.96 -7.16 -7.00
N MET A 103 13.85 -5.84 -7.19
CA MET A 103 14.30 -4.84 -6.22
C MET A 103 13.31 -3.67 -6.15
N PRO A 104 12.08 -3.88 -5.67
CA PRO A 104 11.07 -2.84 -5.68
C PRO A 104 11.35 -1.73 -4.67
N GLY A 105 10.84 -0.53 -4.99
CA GLY A 105 10.85 0.60 -4.06
C GLY A 105 9.84 0.41 -2.93
N SER A 106 8.78 -0.33 -3.18
CA SER A 106 7.77 -0.70 -2.18
C SER A 106 6.91 -1.88 -2.65
N TRP A 107 6.20 -2.47 -1.69
CA TRP A 107 5.09 -3.39 -1.93
C TRP A 107 3.82 -2.83 -1.32
N TRP A 108 2.73 -3.10 -1.99
CA TRP A 108 1.38 -2.84 -1.53
C TRP A 108 0.56 -4.12 -1.62
N GLY A 109 -0.43 -4.26 -0.78
CA GLY A 109 -1.29 -5.42 -0.87
C GLY A 109 -2.53 -5.34 -0.01
N PHE A 110 -3.43 -6.29 -0.28
CA PHE A 110 -4.62 -6.58 0.51
C PHE A 110 -4.59 -8.02 0.96
N THR A 111 -5.00 -8.24 2.21
CA THR A 111 -5.29 -9.57 2.76
C THR A 111 -6.71 -9.57 3.31
N LEU A 112 -7.49 -10.60 2.98
CA LEU A 112 -8.87 -10.78 3.40
C LEU A 112 -8.99 -12.08 4.19
N GLU A 113 -9.48 -11.97 5.43
CA GLU A 113 -9.70 -13.10 6.32
C GLU A 113 -11.18 -13.11 6.74
N GLU A 114 -11.96 -14.05 6.15
CA GLU A 114 -13.38 -14.18 6.47
C GLU A 114 -13.57 -14.90 7.80
N GLY A 115 -14.48 -14.36 8.62
CA GLY A 115 -14.86 -14.90 9.90
C GLY A 115 -16.36 -14.81 10.13
N PRO A 116 -16.85 -15.19 11.33
CA PRO A 116 -18.28 -15.25 11.64
C PRO A 116 -18.99 -13.89 11.60
N ASP A 117 -18.26 -12.81 11.83
CA ASP A 117 -18.81 -11.44 11.90
C ASP A 117 -18.54 -10.60 10.65
N GLY A 118 -18.00 -11.22 9.60
CA GLY A 118 -17.60 -10.55 8.35
C GLY A 118 -16.17 -10.85 7.97
N THR A 119 -15.56 -9.96 7.19
CA THR A 119 -14.20 -10.13 6.69
C THR A 119 -13.28 -9.06 7.28
N ALA A 120 -12.17 -9.49 7.90
CA ALA A 120 -11.08 -8.60 8.25
C ALA A 120 -10.27 -8.28 6.98
N VAL A 121 -10.32 -7.03 6.53
CA VAL A 121 -9.55 -6.55 5.38
C VAL A 121 -8.36 -5.77 5.88
N THR A 122 -7.16 -6.20 5.52
CA THR A 122 -5.90 -5.52 5.84
C THR A 122 -5.29 -4.98 4.57
N GLN A 123 -5.00 -3.68 4.53
CA GLN A 123 -4.16 -3.07 3.51
C GLN A 123 -2.77 -2.83 4.08
N THR A 124 -1.72 -3.21 3.36
CA THR A 124 -0.32 -3.13 3.80
C THR A 124 0.51 -2.32 2.81
N TYR A 125 1.40 -1.50 3.35
CA TYR A 125 2.48 -0.83 2.63
C TYR A 125 3.81 -1.24 3.25
N ARG A 126 4.75 -1.72 2.44
CA ARG A 126 6.10 -2.11 2.86
C ARG A 126 7.14 -1.40 2.02
N ILE A 127 8.15 -0.82 2.67
CA ILE A 127 9.28 -0.18 2.00
C ILE A 127 10.21 -1.26 1.43
N GLY A 128 10.67 -1.05 0.20
CA GLY A 128 11.67 -1.88 -0.46
C GLY A 128 13.03 -1.19 -0.54
N LEU A 129 14.01 -1.89 -1.10
CA LEU A 129 15.37 -1.38 -1.27
C LEU A 129 15.59 -0.65 -2.61
N GLY A 130 14.62 -0.75 -3.52
CA GLY A 130 14.68 -0.09 -4.82
C GLY A 130 14.59 1.43 -4.70
N ARG A 131 15.09 2.10 -5.73
CA ARG A 131 15.06 3.57 -5.79
C ARG A 131 13.62 4.08 -5.86
N SER A 132 13.32 5.07 -5.04
CA SER A 132 12.01 5.70 -4.94
C SER A 132 12.12 7.16 -4.51
N GLY A 133 11.03 7.92 -4.53
CA GLY A 133 11.00 9.27 -3.98
C GLY A 133 11.39 9.32 -2.49
N LEU A 134 11.07 8.26 -1.73
CA LEU A 134 11.47 8.13 -0.33
C LEU A 134 12.99 8.01 -0.18
N THR A 135 13.64 7.13 -0.96
CA THR A 135 15.11 6.95 -0.91
C THR A 135 15.83 8.21 -1.32
N VAL A 136 15.32 8.94 -2.33
CA VAL A 136 15.87 10.25 -2.74
C VAL A 136 15.76 11.30 -1.62
N ALA A 137 14.64 11.33 -0.89
CA ALA A 137 14.47 12.23 0.24
C ALA A 137 15.45 11.92 1.39
N ILE A 138 15.69 10.63 1.66
CA ILE A 138 16.64 10.17 2.69
C ILE A 138 18.08 10.46 2.27
N GLU A 139 18.46 10.21 1.02
CA GLU A 139 19.79 10.57 0.48
C GLU A 139 20.14 12.06 0.71
N ARG A 140 19.14 12.94 0.63
CA ARG A 140 19.31 14.40 0.87
C ARG A 140 19.42 14.75 2.35
N LYS A 141 18.82 13.96 3.23
CA LYS A 141 18.76 14.19 4.68
C LYS A 141 18.90 12.88 5.46
N PRO A 142 20.09 12.22 5.42
CA PRO A 142 20.28 10.89 6.01
C PRO A 142 20.03 10.86 7.53
N ASP A 143 20.32 11.94 8.24
CA ASP A 143 20.07 12.05 9.68
C ASP A 143 18.58 12.08 10.05
N ARG A 144 17.68 12.22 9.05
CA ARG A 144 16.24 12.28 9.22
C ARG A 144 15.53 11.03 8.67
N GLU A 145 16.25 9.94 8.43
CA GLU A 145 15.69 8.72 7.83
C GLU A 145 14.46 8.22 8.60
N HIS A 146 14.56 8.09 9.93
CA HIS A 146 13.45 7.68 10.77
C HIS A 146 12.21 8.58 10.60
N ASP A 147 12.39 9.89 10.68
CA ASP A 147 11.28 10.86 10.59
C ASP A 147 10.64 10.85 9.20
N ILE A 148 11.45 10.72 8.15
CA ILE A 148 10.99 10.64 6.75
C ILE A 148 10.12 9.38 6.57
N ILE A 149 10.56 8.24 7.09
CA ILE A 149 9.80 6.99 7.03
C ILE A 149 8.51 7.09 7.85
N ALA A 150 8.60 7.61 9.09
CA ALA A 150 7.44 7.77 9.97
C ALA A 150 6.38 8.70 9.34
N GLY A 151 6.80 9.81 8.75
CA GLY A 151 5.92 10.71 8.01
C GLY A 151 5.26 10.02 6.81
N ARG A 152 6.02 9.26 6.04
CA ARG A 152 5.48 8.47 4.92
C ARG A 152 4.44 7.45 5.40
N PHE A 153 4.70 6.76 6.50
CA PHE A 153 3.76 5.80 7.07
C PHE A 153 2.46 6.48 7.54
N ALA A 154 2.57 7.63 8.19
CA ALA A 154 1.41 8.40 8.61
C ALA A 154 0.50 8.77 7.41
N ASP A 155 1.08 9.28 6.33
CA ASP A 155 0.35 9.60 5.10
C ASP A 155 -0.33 8.37 4.47
N ARG A 156 0.41 7.25 4.38
CA ARG A 156 -0.12 6.00 3.83
C ARG A 156 -1.26 5.41 4.65
N ARG A 157 -1.16 5.50 5.99
CA ARG A 157 -2.23 5.04 6.88
C ARG A 157 -3.52 5.82 6.66
N VAL A 158 -3.45 7.14 6.48
CA VAL A 158 -4.64 7.96 6.17
C VAL A 158 -5.30 7.50 4.86
N ASP A 159 -4.53 7.22 3.81
CA ASP A 159 -5.08 6.74 2.55
C ASP A 159 -5.65 5.32 2.68
N MET A 160 -4.97 4.41 3.40
CA MET A 160 -5.46 3.07 3.69
C MET A 160 -6.76 3.08 4.52
N GLU A 161 -6.85 3.93 5.52
CA GLU A 161 -8.07 4.10 6.33
C GLU A 161 -9.25 4.56 5.47
N ARG A 162 -9.03 5.47 4.52
CA ARG A 162 -10.07 5.92 3.56
C ARG A 162 -10.50 4.79 2.62
N ASN A 163 -9.54 4.04 2.08
CA ASN A 163 -9.83 2.88 1.23
C ASN A 163 -10.70 1.86 1.96
N LEU A 164 -10.31 1.49 3.19
CA LEU A 164 -11.04 0.49 3.97
C LEU A 164 -12.41 1.01 4.45
N ALA A 165 -12.52 2.29 4.78
CA ALA A 165 -13.81 2.90 5.12
C ALA A 165 -14.79 2.83 3.93
N ALA A 166 -14.30 3.03 2.71
CA ALA A 166 -15.12 2.96 1.50
C ALA A 166 -15.66 1.55 1.18
N LEU A 167 -15.10 0.51 1.78
CA LEU A 167 -15.61 -0.87 1.67
C LEU A 167 -16.77 -1.15 2.63
N ASP A 168 -16.95 -0.32 3.64
CA ASP A 168 -17.92 -0.51 4.72
C ASP A 168 -19.24 0.22 4.40
N PRO A 169 -20.35 -0.51 4.16
CA PRO A 169 -21.63 0.13 3.87
C PRO A 169 -22.23 0.90 5.07
N ALA A 170 -21.69 0.70 6.28
CA ALA A 170 -22.13 1.39 7.49
C ALA A 170 -21.34 2.70 7.76
N ALA A 171 -20.42 3.09 6.86
CA ALA A 171 -19.59 4.29 7.02
C ALA A 171 -20.20 5.56 6.38
N ASP A 172 -21.43 5.48 5.84
CA ASP A 172 -22.23 6.61 5.31
C ASP A 172 -23.05 7.29 6.40
#